data_428586ddb86a622a1a006550d162d492
#
_entry.id   428586ddb86a622a1a006550d162d492
#
_cell.length_a   1.000
_cell.length_b   1.000
_cell.length_c   1.000
_cell.angle_alpha   90.00
_cell.angle_beta   90.00
_cell.angle_gamma   90.00
#
_symmetry.space_group_name_H-M   'P 1'
#
loop_
_entity.id
_entity.type
_entity.pdbx_description
1 polymer ?
#
loop_
_entity_poly.entity_id
_entity_poly.type
_entity_poly.pdbx_seq_one_letter_code
_entity_poly.pdbx_strand_id
1 'polypeptide(L)'
;MSAENKKPQICAALLAHVDAGKTTLAESLLYKTGEIRSLGRVDNQDAFLDTYDLERARGITIFSKQASLHLKDWDITLLDTPGHVDFSAEMERTLQVLDYAVLLINGADGVQGHTETLWKLLKRYQVPTFLFVNKMDQEGTDSAKLLGELKERLSSQCVDFTVEENEDFFEEIATCDEELLEYYLEEGQVEVSQIRQMICEDVYKRQVWGRPSTNSGRTRKGF
;
A
#
# COMPACT_ATOMS: atom_id res chain seq x y z
N MET A 1 23.95 11.84 29.55
CA MET A 1 23.38 10.79 28.69
C MET A 1 22.22 11.44 27.96
N SER A 2 22.42 11.86 26.73
CA SER A 2 21.38 12.43 25.88
C SER A 2 20.38 11.33 25.57
N ALA A 3 19.10 11.54 25.88
CA ALA A 3 18.03 10.68 25.42
C ALA A 3 18.08 10.68 23.88
N GLU A 4 18.52 9.59 23.29
CA GLU A 4 18.34 9.36 21.86
C GLU A 4 16.84 9.44 21.58
N ASN A 5 16.47 10.39 20.75
CA ASN A 5 15.08 10.59 20.31
C ASN A 5 14.74 9.40 19.41
N LYS A 6 14.23 8.32 20.03
CA LYS A 6 13.90 7.07 19.34
C LYS A 6 12.78 7.38 18.38
N LYS A 7 13.01 7.20 17.08
CA LYS A 7 11.98 7.38 16.06
C LYS A 7 10.84 6.39 16.29
N PRO A 8 9.60 6.77 16.03
CA PRO A 8 8.49 5.83 16.05
C PRO A 8 8.73 4.71 15.04
N GLN A 9 8.36 3.50 15.44
CA GLN A 9 8.53 2.28 14.64
C GLN A 9 7.17 1.81 14.14
N ILE A 10 7.11 1.45 12.87
CA ILE A 10 5.91 0.92 12.22
C ILE A 10 6.26 -0.41 11.56
N CYS A 11 5.38 -1.39 11.69
CA CYS A 11 5.45 -2.66 10.97
C CYS A 11 4.42 -2.66 9.83
N ALA A 12 4.89 -2.67 8.59
CA ALA A 12 4.04 -2.64 7.41
C ALA A 12 4.32 -3.85 6.51
N ALA A 13 3.28 -4.43 5.90
CA ALA A 13 3.45 -5.51 4.94
C ALA A 13 3.03 -5.12 3.52
N LEU A 14 3.73 -5.68 2.54
CA LEU A 14 3.31 -5.69 1.15
C LEU A 14 2.57 -7.00 0.87
N LEU A 15 1.33 -6.88 0.45
CA LEU A 15 0.45 -7.98 0.09
C LEU A 15 0.05 -7.83 -1.38
N ALA A 16 -0.01 -8.93 -2.13
CA ALA A 16 -0.35 -8.85 -3.54
C ALA A 16 -0.82 -10.20 -4.08
N HIS A 17 -1.61 -10.16 -5.14
CA HIS A 17 -1.71 -11.31 -6.05
C HIS A 17 -0.36 -11.55 -6.77
N VAL A 18 -0.14 -12.77 -7.23
CA VAL A 18 1.05 -13.13 -8.03
C VAL A 18 1.18 -12.15 -9.21
N ASP A 19 2.42 -11.80 -9.56
CA ASP A 19 2.76 -10.88 -10.65
C ASP A 19 2.25 -9.43 -10.53
N ALA A 20 1.69 -9.01 -9.41
CA ALA A 20 1.32 -7.60 -9.20
C ALA A 20 2.53 -6.66 -9.03
N GLY A 21 3.75 -7.20 -8.89
CA GLY A 21 4.99 -6.42 -8.78
C GLY A 21 5.42 -6.13 -7.34
N LYS A 22 5.02 -6.97 -6.39
CA LYS A 22 5.30 -6.82 -4.95
C LYS A 22 6.81 -6.72 -4.67
N THR A 23 7.61 -7.70 -5.11
CA THR A 23 9.06 -7.71 -4.92
C THR A 23 9.74 -6.51 -5.60
N THR A 24 9.29 -6.14 -6.80
CA THR A 24 9.80 -4.95 -7.51
C THR A 24 9.55 -3.66 -6.73
N LEU A 25 8.37 -3.52 -6.12
CA LEU A 25 8.06 -2.37 -5.27
C LEU A 25 8.92 -2.35 -4.02
N ALA A 26 9.07 -3.50 -3.34
CA ALA A 26 9.92 -3.64 -2.16
C ALA A 26 11.37 -3.24 -2.45
N GLU A 27 11.95 -3.76 -3.53
CA GLU A 27 13.30 -3.40 -4.01
C GLU A 27 13.42 -1.89 -4.29
N SER A 28 12.40 -1.30 -4.93
CA SER A 28 12.39 0.13 -5.23
C SER A 28 12.34 1.00 -3.98
N LEU A 29 11.61 0.57 -2.95
CA LEU A 29 11.56 1.24 -1.65
C LEU A 29 12.91 1.17 -0.95
N LEU A 30 13.52 -0.02 -0.89
CA LEU A 30 14.84 -0.23 -0.29
C LEU A 30 15.94 0.59 -0.99
N TYR A 31 15.87 0.68 -2.32
CA TYR A 31 16.81 1.50 -3.09
C TYR A 31 16.62 2.99 -2.82
N LYS A 32 15.38 3.47 -2.79
CA LYS A 32 15.06 4.90 -2.53
C LYS A 32 15.42 5.35 -1.12
N THR A 33 15.33 4.45 -0.15
CA THR A 33 15.73 4.74 1.24
C THR A 33 17.24 4.58 1.47
N GLY A 34 17.97 4.07 0.47
CA GLY A 34 19.43 3.89 0.54
C GLY A 34 19.87 2.62 1.27
N GLU A 35 18.94 1.72 1.59
CA GLU A 35 19.24 0.45 2.27
C GLU A 35 19.99 -0.53 1.34
N ILE A 36 19.72 -0.45 0.04
CA ILE A 36 20.44 -1.19 -0.99
C ILE A 36 21.09 -0.21 -1.99
N ARG A 37 22.26 -0.59 -2.52
CA ARG A 37 23.05 0.25 -3.42
C ARG A 37 22.68 0.11 -4.90
N SER A 38 22.05 -0.99 -5.25
CA SER A 38 21.62 -1.31 -6.62
C SER A 38 20.25 -1.97 -6.60
N LEU A 39 19.43 -1.65 -7.61
CA LEU A 39 18.15 -2.29 -7.82
C LEU A 39 18.35 -3.72 -8.31
N GLY A 40 17.92 -4.71 -7.54
CA GLY A 40 17.75 -6.08 -8.01
C GLY A 40 16.48 -6.21 -8.86
N ARG A 41 16.47 -7.19 -9.76
CA ARG A 41 15.31 -7.54 -10.59
C ARG A 41 14.97 -9.01 -10.42
N VAL A 42 13.68 -9.30 -10.23
CA VAL A 42 13.19 -10.69 -10.14
C VAL A 42 13.58 -11.46 -11.39
N ASP A 43 13.46 -10.84 -12.58
CA ASP A 43 13.83 -11.46 -13.86
C ASP A 43 15.32 -11.85 -13.98
N ASN A 44 16.20 -11.11 -13.28
CA ASN A 44 17.64 -11.38 -13.26
C ASN A 44 18.04 -12.29 -12.08
N GLN A 45 17.10 -12.67 -11.22
CA GLN A 45 17.34 -13.48 -10.03
C GLN A 45 18.34 -12.85 -9.01
N ASP A 46 18.45 -11.52 -9.01
CA ASP A 46 19.36 -10.74 -8.18
C ASP A 46 18.65 -9.83 -7.15
N ALA A 47 17.33 -10.00 -6.96
CA ALA A 47 16.56 -9.27 -5.98
C ALA A 47 17.07 -9.55 -4.56
N PHE A 48 17.26 -8.49 -3.77
CA PHE A 48 17.81 -8.54 -2.41
C PHE A 48 16.95 -9.39 -1.46
N LEU A 49 15.62 -9.32 -1.63
CA LEU A 49 14.68 -10.06 -0.82
C LEU A 49 14.54 -11.53 -1.26
N ASP A 50 14.91 -11.91 -2.47
CA ASP A 50 14.81 -13.29 -2.95
C ASP A 50 16.09 -14.08 -2.61
N THR A 51 16.19 -14.53 -1.34
CA THR A 51 17.40 -15.17 -0.79
C THR A 51 17.46 -16.68 -1.02
N TYR A 52 16.33 -17.35 -1.24
CA TYR A 52 16.28 -18.79 -1.42
C TYR A 52 16.28 -19.20 -2.89
N ASP A 53 17.06 -20.23 -3.24
CA ASP A 53 17.17 -20.71 -4.62
C ASP A 53 15.83 -21.15 -5.23
N LEU A 54 14.92 -21.70 -4.41
CA LEU A 54 13.57 -22.07 -4.84
C LEU A 54 12.70 -20.86 -5.16
N GLU A 55 12.84 -19.76 -4.46
CA GLU A 55 12.13 -18.49 -4.71
C GLU A 55 12.64 -17.88 -6.00
N ARG A 56 13.97 -17.82 -6.16
CA ARG A 56 14.62 -17.32 -7.36
C ARG A 56 14.25 -18.13 -8.62
N ALA A 57 14.23 -19.46 -8.50
CA ALA A 57 13.90 -20.34 -9.61
C ALA A 57 12.43 -20.23 -10.05
N ARG A 58 11.52 -19.88 -9.14
CA ARG A 58 10.08 -19.80 -9.40
C ARG A 58 9.56 -18.37 -9.53
N GLY A 59 10.36 -17.36 -9.18
CA GLY A 59 9.97 -15.96 -9.16
C GLY A 59 8.86 -15.65 -8.16
N ILE A 60 8.74 -16.42 -7.06
CA ILE A 60 7.70 -16.25 -6.03
C ILE A 60 8.32 -16.19 -4.63
N THR A 61 7.74 -15.40 -3.75
CA THR A 61 8.09 -15.37 -2.34
C THR A 61 7.40 -16.52 -1.60
N ILE A 62 8.16 -17.33 -0.88
CA ILE A 62 7.65 -18.50 -0.12
C ILE A 62 7.58 -18.18 1.37
N PHE A 63 8.59 -17.50 1.91
CA PHE A 63 8.68 -17.10 3.30
C PHE A 63 8.57 -15.59 3.45
N SER A 64 7.90 -15.14 4.51
CA SER A 64 7.88 -13.72 4.86
C SER A 64 9.27 -13.22 5.16
N LYS A 65 9.68 -12.13 4.52
CA LYS A 65 10.99 -11.52 4.69
C LYS A 65 10.83 -10.14 5.29
N GLN A 66 11.83 -9.77 6.06
CA GLN A 66 11.86 -8.50 6.76
C GLN A 66 12.97 -7.62 6.21
N ALA A 67 12.64 -6.36 5.98
CA ALA A 67 13.59 -5.31 5.67
C ALA A 67 13.29 -4.07 6.51
N SER A 68 14.31 -3.31 6.87
CA SER A 68 14.15 -2.04 7.57
C SER A 68 14.27 -0.90 6.59
N LEU A 69 13.36 0.07 6.67
CA LEU A 69 13.40 1.32 5.92
C LEU A 69 13.59 2.46 6.92
N HIS A 70 14.69 3.19 6.78
CA HIS A 70 14.99 4.34 7.64
C HIS A 70 14.58 5.64 6.97
N LEU A 71 13.43 6.18 7.35
CA LEU A 71 12.96 7.48 6.89
C LEU A 71 13.41 8.60 7.85
N LYS A 72 13.23 9.85 7.44
CA LYS A 72 13.60 11.00 8.24
C LYS A 72 12.97 10.97 9.65
N ASP A 73 11.69 10.67 9.72
CA ASP A 73 10.88 10.78 10.93
C ASP A 73 10.39 9.42 11.46
N TRP A 74 10.58 8.33 10.70
CA TRP A 74 10.03 7.01 10.98
C TRP A 74 11.01 5.90 10.65
N ASP A 75 10.99 4.84 11.44
CA ASP A 75 11.62 3.55 11.13
C ASP A 75 10.53 2.55 10.79
N ILE A 76 10.54 2.02 9.55
CA ILE A 76 9.53 1.09 9.09
C ILE A 76 10.15 -0.29 8.93
N THR A 77 9.57 -1.27 9.59
CA THR A 77 9.83 -2.68 9.33
C THR A 77 8.91 -3.14 8.21
N LEU A 78 9.46 -3.34 7.02
CA LEU A 78 8.72 -3.82 5.87
C LEU A 78 8.77 -5.35 5.84
N LEU A 79 7.59 -5.97 5.80
CA LEU A 79 7.42 -7.40 5.63
C LEU A 79 6.99 -7.71 4.19
N ASP A 80 7.83 -8.42 3.45
CA ASP A 80 7.49 -8.98 2.15
C ASP A 80 6.86 -10.35 2.35
N THR A 81 5.56 -10.48 2.09
CA THR A 81 4.79 -11.69 2.37
C THR A 81 4.62 -12.56 1.14
N PRO A 82 4.46 -13.89 1.31
CA PRO A 82 4.09 -14.77 0.20
C PRO A 82 2.81 -14.30 -0.50
N GLY A 83 2.87 -14.18 -1.83
CA GLY A 83 1.72 -13.81 -2.66
C GLY A 83 0.86 -14.99 -3.12
N HIS A 84 1.22 -16.22 -2.77
CA HIS A 84 0.52 -17.44 -3.23
C HIS A 84 -0.44 -17.97 -2.16
N VAL A 85 -1.59 -18.47 -2.58
CA VAL A 85 -2.65 -18.97 -1.68
C VAL A 85 -2.21 -20.13 -0.80
N ASP A 86 -1.24 -20.93 -1.24
CA ASP A 86 -0.72 -22.10 -0.50
C ASP A 86 0.02 -21.70 0.80
N PHE A 87 0.39 -20.43 0.96
CA PHE A 87 1.11 -19.92 2.12
C PHE A 87 0.24 -19.10 3.08
N SER A 88 -1.07 -19.36 3.09
CA SER A 88 -2.04 -18.60 3.90
C SER A 88 -1.75 -18.61 5.40
N ALA A 89 -1.22 -19.71 5.95
CA ALA A 89 -0.87 -19.81 7.37
C ALA A 89 0.29 -18.88 7.76
N GLU A 90 1.29 -18.71 6.89
CA GLU A 90 2.41 -17.77 7.08
C GLU A 90 1.89 -16.33 7.00
N MET A 91 1.02 -16.05 6.07
CA MET A 91 0.37 -14.76 5.92
C MET A 91 -0.45 -14.40 7.17
N GLU A 92 -1.31 -15.30 7.67
CA GLU A 92 -2.13 -15.02 8.85
C GLU A 92 -1.29 -14.69 10.09
N ARG A 93 -0.14 -15.35 10.27
CA ARG A 93 0.81 -15.00 11.34
C ARG A 93 1.37 -13.59 11.18
N THR A 94 1.70 -13.23 9.95
CA THR A 94 2.21 -11.90 9.61
C THR A 94 1.17 -10.83 9.90
N LEU A 95 -0.10 -11.04 9.56
CA LEU A 95 -1.18 -10.06 9.79
C LEU A 95 -1.35 -9.67 11.26
N GLN A 96 -1.01 -10.54 12.20
CA GLN A 96 -1.16 -10.29 13.64
C GLN A 96 -0.16 -9.28 14.23
N VAL A 97 0.91 -8.98 13.49
CA VAL A 97 1.99 -8.09 13.95
C VAL A 97 2.07 -6.79 13.13
N LEU A 98 1.13 -6.58 12.20
CA LEU A 98 1.11 -5.41 11.34
C LEU A 98 0.42 -4.23 11.98
N ASP A 99 1.05 -3.07 11.84
CA ASP A 99 0.39 -1.78 12.05
C ASP A 99 -0.37 -1.35 10.78
N TYR A 100 0.20 -1.64 9.59
CA TYR A 100 -0.36 -1.27 8.29
C TYR A 100 -0.10 -2.34 7.23
N ALA A 101 -0.96 -2.36 6.21
CA ALA A 101 -0.75 -3.16 5.02
C ALA A 101 -0.83 -2.29 3.74
N VAL A 102 -0.04 -2.65 2.75
CA VAL A 102 -0.16 -2.14 1.39
C VAL A 102 -0.57 -3.29 0.49
N LEU A 103 -1.81 -3.26 0.02
CA LEU A 103 -2.35 -4.26 -0.90
C LEU A 103 -2.13 -3.79 -2.34
N LEU A 104 -1.22 -4.47 -3.06
CA LEU A 104 -0.90 -4.17 -4.44
C LEU A 104 -1.92 -4.82 -5.37
N ILE A 105 -2.37 -4.05 -6.35
CA ILE A 105 -3.29 -4.47 -7.40
C ILE A 105 -2.63 -4.19 -8.75
N ASN A 106 -2.66 -5.15 -9.65
CA ASN A 106 -2.23 -4.93 -11.03
C ASN A 106 -3.33 -4.15 -11.78
N GLY A 107 -2.99 -2.97 -12.30
CA GLY A 107 -3.95 -2.09 -12.97
C GLY A 107 -4.58 -2.69 -14.23
N ALA A 108 -3.85 -3.56 -14.94
CA ALA A 108 -4.38 -4.23 -16.13
C ALA A 108 -5.33 -5.39 -15.81
N ASP A 109 -5.08 -6.11 -14.70
CA ASP A 109 -5.85 -7.29 -14.30
C ASP A 109 -7.04 -6.96 -13.39
N GLY A 110 -7.01 -5.78 -12.75
CA GLY A 110 -8.02 -5.35 -11.79
C GLY A 110 -8.03 -6.20 -10.51
N VAL A 111 -9.20 -6.30 -9.87
CA VAL A 111 -9.37 -7.03 -8.61
C VAL A 111 -9.49 -8.53 -8.87
N GLN A 112 -8.45 -9.27 -8.54
CA GLN A 112 -8.40 -10.72 -8.66
C GLN A 112 -9.08 -11.42 -7.45
N GLY A 113 -9.55 -12.66 -7.61
CA GLY A 113 -10.17 -13.42 -6.52
C GLY A 113 -9.26 -13.58 -5.29
N HIS A 114 -7.94 -13.67 -5.50
CA HIS A 114 -6.98 -13.70 -4.40
C HIS A 114 -6.88 -12.35 -3.70
N THR A 115 -6.96 -11.24 -4.43
CA THR A 115 -7.02 -9.88 -3.87
C THR A 115 -8.22 -9.73 -2.93
N GLU A 116 -9.39 -10.23 -3.32
CA GLU A 116 -10.56 -10.23 -2.44
C GLU A 116 -10.36 -11.10 -1.18
N THR A 117 -9.66 -12.22 -1.32
CA THR A 117 -9.35 -13.08 -0.17
C THR A 117 -8.42 -12.37 0.82
N LEU A 118 -7.35 -11.73 0.31
CA LEU A 118 -6.45 -10.91 1.11
C LEU A 118 -7.19 -9.77 1.80
N TRP A 119 -8.06 -9.10 1.07
CA TRP A 119 -8.89 -8.04 1.59
C TRP A 119 -9.79 -8.48 2.74
N LYS A 120 -10.48 -9.63 2.60
CA LYS A 120 -11.31 -10.21 3.66
C LYS A 120 -10.48 -10.56 4.90
N LEU A 121 -9.26 -11.06 4.72
CA LEU A 121 -8.34 -11.33 5.83
C LEU A 121 -7.90 -10.03 6.52
N LEU A 122 -7.47 -9.02 5.78
CA LEU A 122 -7.10 -7.71 6.32
C LEU A 122 -8.24 -7.09 7.13
N LYS A 123 -9.47 -7.12 6.62
CA LYS A 123 -10.67 -6.70 7.37
C LYS A 123 -10.89 -7.52 8.64
N ARG A 124 -10.75 -8.84 8.56
CA ARG A 124 -10.94 -9.75 9.72
C ARG A 124 -9.94 -9.44 10.83
N TYR A 125 -8.69 -9.15 10.47
CA TYR A 125 -7.63 -8.81 11.42
C TYR A 125 -7.58 -7.31 11.75
N GLN A 126 -8.49 -6.52 11.19
CA GLN A 126 -8.58 -5.06 11.39
C GLN A 126 -7.26 -4.33 11.06
N VAL A 127 -6.52 -4.81 10.05
CA VAL A 127 -5.28 -4.18 9.61
C VAL A 127 -5.60 -3.01 8.68
N PRO A 128 -5.20 -1.78 9.03
CA PRO A 128 -5.33 -0.62 8.17
C PRO A 128 -4.62 -0.84 6.85
N THR A 129 -5.31 -0.59 5.74
CA THR A 129 -4.82 -1.03 4.43
C THR A 129 -4.85 0.09 3.40
N PHE A 130 -3.69 0.35 2.78
CA PHE A 130 -3.56 1.18 1.60
C PHE A 130 -3.64 0.30 0.34
N LEU A 131 -4.47 0.70 -0.62
CA LEU A 131 -4.52 0.07 -1.93
C LEU A 131 -3.50 0.76 -2.85
N PHE A 132 -2.59 -0.01 -3.42
CA PHE A 132 -1.57 0.49 -4.33
C PHE A 132 -1.74 -0.15 -5.71
N VAL A 133 -2.22 0.63 -6.67
CA VAL A 133 -2.39 0.16 -8.04
C VAL A 133 -1.11 0.34 -8.82
N ASN A 134 -0.54 -0.77 -9.25
CA ASN A 134 0.71 -0.85 -9.99
C ASN A 134 0.47 -1.15 -11.47
N LYS A 135 1.47 -0.96 -12.30
CA LYS A 135 1.46 -1.28 -13.75
C LYS A 135 0.38 -0.51 -14.53
N MET A 136 0.09 0.73 -14.13
CA MET A 136 -0.86 1.62 -14.83
C MET A 136 -0.36 2.12 -16.20
N ASP A 137 0.88 1.81 -16.54
CA ASP A 137 1.53 2.04 -17.83
C ASP A 137 1.17 0.98 -18.88
N GLN A 138 0.52 -0.10 -18.48
CA GLN A 138 0.11 -1.16 -19.42
C GLN A 138 -1.08 -0.72 -20.27
N GLU A 139 -1.09 -1.20 -21.51
CA GLU A 139 -2.14 -0.91 -22.49
C GLU A 139 -3.49 -1.45 -22.01
N GLY A 140 -4.54 -0.64 -22.12
CA GLY A 140 -5.90 -1.03 -21.69
C GLY A 140 -6.24 -0.74 -20.23
N THR A 141 -5.34 -0.14 -19.46
CA THR A 141 -5.64 0.31 -18.10
C THR A 141 -6.50 1.58 -18.11
N ASP A 142 -7.55 1.58 -17.28
CA ASP A 142 -8.46 2.72 -17.08
C ASP A 142 -8.64 2.95 -15.58
N SER A 143 -8.18 4.10 -15.09
CA SER A 143 -8.21 4.42 -13.67
C SER A 143 -9.63 4.60 -13.12
N ALA A 144 -10.55 5.19 -13.90
CA ALA A 144 -11.93 5.42 -13.45
C ALA A 144 -12.70 4.09 -13.36
N LYS A 145 -12.53 3.22 -14.37
CA LYS A 145 -13.11 1.89 -14.37
C LYS A 145 -12.59 1.05 -13.19
N LEU A 146 -11.28 1.12 -12.96
CA LEU A 146 -10.64 0.38 -11.88
C LEU A 146 -11.08 0.88 -10.50
N LEU A 147 -11.19 2.20 -10.30
CA LEU A 147 -11.73 2.76 -9.06
C LEU A 147 -13.18 2.28 -8.82
N GLY A 148 -14.00 2.24 -9.86
CA GLY A 148 -15.34 1.64 -9.79
C GLY A 148 -15.33 0.18 -9.34
N GLU A 149 -14.43 -0.62 -9.91
CA GLU A 149 -14.26 -2.03 -9.52
C GLU A 149 -13.77 -2.17 -8.07
N LEU A 150 -12.84 -1.33 -7.61
CA LEU A 150 -12.38 -1.30 -6.23
C LEU A 150 -13.51 -0.96 -5.27
N LYS A 151 -14.34 0.04 -5.61
CA LYS A 151 -15.51 0.43 -4.82
C LYS A 151 -16.56 -0.69 -4.72
N GLU A 152 -16.81 -1.39 -5.80
CA GLU A 152 -17.79 -2.47 -5.86
C GLU A 152 -17.31 -3.74 -5.13
N ARG A 153 -16.07 -4.17 -5.37
CA ARG A 153 -15.59 -5.49 -4.93
C ARG A 153 -14.86 -5.47 -3.60
N LEU A 154 -14.24 -4.36 -3.21
CA LEU A 154 -13.49 -4.25 -1.97
C LEU A 154 -14.21 -3.35 -0.95
N SER A 155 -14.37 -2.07 -1.23
CA SER A 155 -15.06 -1.14 -0.33
C SER A 155 -15.59 0.08 -1.07
N SER A 156 -16.83 0.45 -0.83
CA SER A 156 -17.43 1.68 -1.35
C SER A 156 -16.72 2.96 -0.89
N GLN A 157 -15.91 2.88 0.17
CA GLN A 157 -15.13 3.99 0.74
C GLN A 157 -13.72 4.13 0.12
N CYS A 158 -13.43 3.48 -1.02
CA CYS A 158 -12.16 3.68 -1.72
C CYS A 158 -12.11 5.08 -2.34
N VAL A 159 -11.09 5.86 -2.01
CA VAL A 159 -10.85 7.22 -2.53
C VAL A 159 -9.51 7.25 -3.28
N ASP A 160 -9.45 7.95 -4.41
CA ASP A 160 -8.22 8.15 -5.19
C ASP A 160 -7.44 9.38 -4.70
N PHE A 161 -6.35 9.15 -3.98
CA PHE A 161 -5.44 10.20 -3.48
C PHE A 161 -4.44 10.70 -4.52
N THR A 162 -4.54 10.30 -5.78
CA THR A 162 -3.65 10.75 -6.87
C THR A 162 -4.27 11.85 -7.72
N VAL A 163 -5.54 12.13 -7.54
CA VAL A 163 -6.25 13.23 -8.21
C VAL A 163 -5.89 14.58 -7.59
N GLU A 164 -6.20 15.67 -8.30
CA GLU A 164 -6.05 17.01 -7.74
C GLU A 164 -7.05 17.21 -6.59
N GLU A 165 -6.60 17.90 -5.55
CA GLU A 165 -7.44 18.30 -4.42
C GLU A 165 -8.45 19.37 -4.92
N ASN A 166 -9.66 18.94 -5.24
CA ASN A 166 -10.78 19.78 -5.68
C ASN A 166 -12.02 19.50 -4.81
N GLU A 167 -13.13 20.20 -5.09
CA GLU A 167 -14.36 20.04 -4.32
C GLU A 167 -14.88 18.61 -4.34
N ASP A 168 -14.88 17.94 -5.48
CA ASP A 168 -15.33 16.54 -5.62
C ASP A 168 -14.49 15.58 -4.77
N PHE A 169 -13.18 15.79 -4.70
CA PHE A 169 -12.27 15.01 -3.88
C PHE A 169 -12.56 15.20 -2.39
N PHE A 170 -12.78 16.44 -1.94
CA PHE A 170 -13.09 16.72 -0.54
C PHE A 170 -14.47 16.19 -0.14
N GLU A 171 -15.47 16.28 -1.01
CA GLU A 171 -16.77 15.68 -0.80
C GLU A 171 -16.68 14.16 -0.69
N GLU A 172 -15.93 13.50 -1.57
CA GLU A 172 -15.71 12.05 -1.54
C GLU A 172 -15.05 11.60 -0.23
N ILE A 173 -14.05 12.33 0.25
CA ILE A 173 -13.39 12.04 1.53
C ILE A 173 -14.36 12.30 2.69
N ALA A 174 -15.08 13.41 2.69
CA ALA A 174 -16.02 13.75 3.74
C ALA A 174 -17.08 12.66 3.92
N THR A 175 -17.59 12.08 2.82
CA THR A 175 -18.57 10.98 2.90
C THR A 175 -18.03 9.71 3.55
N CYS A 176 -16.72 9.60 3.75
CA CYS A 176 -16.12 8.45 4.40
C CYS A 176 -16.22 8.49 5.93
N ASP A 177 -16.54 9.62 6.54
CA ASP A 177 -16.60 9.82 8.00
C ASP A 177 -17.72 10.75 8.41
N GLU A 178 -18.48 10.37 9.46
CA GLU A 178 -19.63 11.15 9.89
C GLU A 178 -19.23 12.54 10.45
N GLU A 179 -18.16 12.60 11.25
CA GLU A 179 -17.69 13.87 11.85
C GLU A 179 -17.11 14.80 10.78
N LEU A 180 -16.37 14.21 9.82
CA LEU A 180 -15.81 14.97 8.71
C LEU A 180 -16.89 15.46 7.73
N LEU A 181 -17.95 14.67 7.54
CA LEU A 181 -19.12 15.06 6.73
C LEU A 181 -19.88 16.22 7.38
N GLU A 182 -20.14 16.16 8.68
CA GLU A 182 -20.77 17.28 9.40
C GLU A 182 -19.95 18.55 9.27
N TYR A 183 -18.63 18.47 9.48
CA TYR A 183 -17.73 19.60 9.30
C TYR A 183 -17.74 20.16 7.88
N TYR A 184 -17.69 19.29 6.86
CA TYR A 184 -17.76 19.70 5.45
C TYR A 184 -19.09 20.42 5.12
N LEU A 185 -20.21 19.93 5.68
CA LEU A 185 -21.52 20.54 5.46
C LEU A 185 -21.65 21.92 6.14
N GLU A 186 -20.94 22.14 7.25
CA GLU A 186 -20.97 23.43 7.97
C GLU A 186 -20.01 24.46 7.33
N GLU A 187 -18.78 24.07 7.00
CA GLU A 187 -17.71 24.99 6.56
C GLU A 187 -17.55 25.04 5.03
N GLY A 188 -18.12 24.08 4.30
CA GLY A 188 -18.04 23.98 2.84
C GLY A 188 -16.67 23.51 2.29
N GLN A 189 -15.73 23.21 3.18
CA GLN A 189 -14.39 22.71 2.83
C GLN A 189 -13.79 21.89 3.96
N VAL A 190 -12.84 21.01 3.63
CA VAL A 190 -12.07 20.22 4.60
C VAL A 190 -10.59 20.56 4.46
N GLU A 191 -9.92 20.84 5.55
CA GLU A 191 -8.47 21.06 5.53
C GLU A 191 -7.68 19.76 5.41
N VAL A 192 -6.54 19.79 4.71
CA VAL A 192 -5.63 18.65 4.58
C VAL A 192 -5.18 18.12 5.96
N SER A 193 -5.05 19.00 6.95
CA SER A 193 -4.75 18.64 8.33
C SER A 193 -5.80 17.73 8.95
N GLN A 194 -7.09 18.00 8.71
CA GLN A 194 -8.21 17.20 9.21
C GLN A 194 -8.28 15.85 8.51
N ILE A 195 -8.05 15.82 7.19
CA ILE A 195 -7.94 14.56 6.42
C ILE A 195 -6.82 13.69 6.99
N ARG A 196 -5.65 14.27 7.26
CA ARG A 196 -4.53 13.55 7.86
C ARG A 196 -4.85 13.02 9.25
N GLN A 197 -5.47 13.84 10.08
CA GLN A 197 -5.90 13.43 11.41
C GLN A 197 -6.89 12.28 11.33
N MET A 198 -7.90 12.38 10.48
CA MET A 198 -8.86 11.33 10.20
C MET A 198 -8.18 10.03 9.74
N ILE A 199 -7.24 10.11 8.77
CA ILE A 199 -6.48 8.95 8.31
C ILE A 199 -5.69 8.33 9.46
N CYS A 200 -5.08 9.12 10.34
CA CYS A 200 -4.30 8.63 11.47
C CYS A 200 -5.16 8.06 12.60
N GLU A 201 -6.32 8.64 12.89
CA GLU A 201 -7.20 8.23 14.00
C GLU A 201 -8.13 7.08 13.61
N ASP A 202 -8.56 7.04 12.37
CA ASP A 202 -9.57 6.09 11.89
C ASP A 202 -9.05 5.09 10.84
N VAL A 203 -7.74 4.89 10.83
CA VAL A 203 -7.05 3.95 9.91
C VAL A 203 -7.61 2.53 10.00
N TYR A 204 -8.25 2.16 11.11
CA TYR A 204 -8.92 0.87 11.28
C TYR A 204 -10.20 0.70 10.41
N LYS A 205 -10.70 1.76 9.81
CA LYS A 205 -11.97 1.73 9.07
C LYS A 205 -11.86 2.05 7.60
N ARG A 206 -10.70 2.59 7.11
CA ARG A 206 -10.62 3.21 5.80
C ARG A 206 -9.46 2.73 4.95
N GLN A 207 -9.68 2.79 3.65
CA GLN A 207 -8.76 2.28 2.65
C GLN A 207 -8.46 3.37 1.64
N VAL A 208 -7.18 3.64 1.51
CA VAL A 208 -6.64 4.66 0.64
C VAL A 208 -6.05 4.00 -0.61
N TRP A 209 -6.38 4.54 -1.76
CA TRP A 209 -5.82 4.11 -3.03
C TRP A 209 -4.80 5.13 -3.56
N GLY A 210 -3.67 4.65 -4.06
CA GLY A 210 -2.65 5.46 -4.70
C GLY A 210 -1.97 4.71 -5.83
N ARG A 211 -1.57 5.41 -6.88
CA ARG A 211 -0.80 4.88 -8.01
C ARG A 211 0.53 5.61 -8.15
N PRO A 212 1.61 4.96 -8.64
CA PRO A 212 2.81 5.69 -8.98
C PRO A 212 2.50 6.66 -10.13
N SER A 213 2.89 7.92 -10.00
CA SER A 213 2.81 8.86 -11.11
C SER A 213 3.80 8.41 -12.18
N THR A 214 3.33 8.17 -13.40
CA THR A 214 4.15 7.85 -14.58
C THR A 214 4.98 9.03 -15.09
N ASN A 215 4.97 10.16 -14.41
CA ASN A 215 5.69 11.35 -14.85
C ASN A 215 7.08 11.44 -14.20
N SER A 216 8.07 10.92 -14.90
CA SER A 216 9.48 11.21 -14.67
C SER A 216 9.73 12.71 -14.94
N GLY A 217 9.60 13.57 -13.93
CA GLY A 217 10.01 14.95 -14.14
C GLY A 217 9.47 16.01 -13.19
N ARG A 218 8.58 15.71 -12.25
CA ARG A 218 8.24 16.67 -11.19
C ARG A 218 8.31 16.01 -9.83
N THR A 219 9.38 16.30 -9.13
CA THR A 219 9.47 16.12 -7.68
C THR A 219 8.34 16.91 -7.02
N ARG A 220 7.18 16.30 -6.80
CA ARG A 220 6.26 16.80 -5.80
C ARG A 220 6.80 16.34 -4.45
N LYS A 221 6.98 17.28 -3.56
CA LYS A 221 7.43 17.08 -2.19
C LYS A 221 6.44 16.11 -1.54
N GLY A 222 7.00 14.97 -1.13
CA GLY A 222 6.25 13.84 -0.64
C GLY A 222 5.59 14.08 0.72
N PHE A 223 4.75 13.19 0.98
CA PHE A 223 4.22 12.82 2.28
C PHE A 223 5.30 12.11 3.09
#